data_3a3ab2037e4270ad893f85061b638f97
#
_entry.id   3a3ab2037e4270ad893f85061b638f97
#
_cell.length_a   1.000
_cell.length_b   1.000
_cell.length_c   1.000
_cell.angle_alpha   90.00
_cell.angle_beta   90.00
_cell.angle_gamma   90.00
#
_symmetry.space_group_name_H-M   'P 1'
#
loop_
_entity.id
_entity.type
_entity.pdbx_description
1 polymer ?
#
loop_
_entity_poly.entity_id
_entity_poly.type
_entity_poly.pdbx_seq_one_letter_code
_entity_poly.pdbx_strand_id
1 'polypeptide(L)'
;MSPADSEMTEIRYHLKPRTLTDSQSSSDADLEAAMTPSSPTSLGDLKFRVWYTADHVLPLDRYGALHRNLLNSLSFEPFSASLASVLQVLPTDLENIAKPLMKIFVQANLIRPFFRVLCSQYLATCQDVNTLFRNQSMASKIMYELMKFIGHQYLKVSLKPLIDMIYNERKCCEIDPCKLKPGDSLEQNTQNLVFYGEWAFSRVVNSNNRCPQPLKEIFSDLREVVAEFYPHRTDIQRLALSSFIIMRFFAAAILNPKLFGLRREQPDGDVLRTLVLLSKILQRLSNCVVSANPLTVKEQWLAPVLNHFTDEEHQLAMVKFLDQISLASVSSDTSASTESVSVLKDGQMVERRTRADKKRCLKNLIHQKRRHVVLTESELTWQKIKEPFGECEPKGRFSLAEITAVTELAESKNAFRVVTPTAEVHFQANTSLEMNDWIALIQSQQRRHLRLMKRPSELSEWFDIDTEHELETIHMTLFEHAETLKHWKNALDGSAQLPQGVAELPLELLTGGCVNCGEEGENSENVNVDAKERLYNTIQETLHSTLMIEKAHRQALTKFMNQVRSGQGTRENPIGQDDNYLLINSRLQKTINSRIPEEPGQNPRPGSRLRGTPTPH
;
A
#
# COMPACT_ATOMS: atom_id res chain seq x y z
N MET A 1 5.30 -22.34 -4.75
CA MET A 1 6.39 -22.21 -5.76
C MET A 1 7.49 -21.35 -5.20
N SER A 2 8.74 -21.79 -5.26
CA SER A 2 9.90 -21.06 -4.78
C SER A 2 10.13 -19.81 -5.63
N PRO A 3 10.59 -18.66 -5.07
CA PRO A 3 10.88 -17.44 -5.83
C PRO A 3 12.09 -17.54 -6.78
N ALA A 4 12.54 -18.73 -7.12
CA ALA A 4 13.81 -18.98 -7.81
C ALA A 4 13.77 -18.85 -9.34
N ASP A 5 12.61 -18.66 -9.97
CA ASP A 5 12.50 -18.70 -11.44
C ASP A 5 12.29 -17.35 -12.14
N SER A 6 12.74 -16.26 -11.53
CA SER A 6 12.82 -14.98 -12.24
C SER A 6 14.08 -14.95 -13.11
N GLU A 7 13.99 -15.26 -14.38
CA GLU A 7 15.08 -15.03 -15.34
C GLU A 7 15.37 -13.54 -15.46
N MET A 8 16.61 -13.16 -15.15
CA MET A 8 17.09 -11.81 -15.35
C MET A 8 17.48 -11.61 -16.80
N THR A 9 16.74 -10.80 -17.53
CA THR A 9 17.06 -10.46 -18.93
C THR A 9 17.82 -9.14 -18.98
N GLU A 10 19.03 -9.18 -19.55
CA GLU A 10 19.85 -7.99 -19.80
C GLU A 10 19.62 -7.51 -21.24
N ILE A 11 19.15 -6.29 -21.41
CA ILE A 11 18.87 -5.69 -22.71
C ILE A 11 19.71 -4.42 -22.86
N ARG A 12 20.43 -4.31 -23.98
CA ARG A 12 21.19 -3.10 -24.35
C ARG A 12 20.50 -2.39 -25.50
N TYR A 13 20.33 -1.09 -25.36
CA TYR A 13 19.81 -0.20 -26.39
C TYR A 13 20.86 0.85 -26.76
N HIS A 14 21.18 0.95 -28.05
CA HIS A 14 21.98 2.04 -28.59
C HIS A 14 21.10 3.30 -28.70
N LEU A 15 21.53 4.38 -28.04
CA LEU A 15 20.84 5.65 -28.12
C LEU A 15 21.21 6.37 -29.40
N LYS A 16 20.21 6.71 -30.21
CA LYS A 16 20.38 7.55 -31.41
C LYS A 16 19.91 8.98 -31.10
N PRO A 17 20.53 10.00 -31.72
CA PRO A 17 20.03 11.37 -31.65
C PRO A 17 18.59 11.42 -32.17
N ARG A 18 17.72 12.19 -31.50
CA ARG A 18 16.36 12.43 -31.98
C ARG A 18 16.42 13.26 -33.25
N THR A 19 16.18 12.67 -34.41
CA THR A 19 15.97 13.40 -35.65
C THR A 19 14.60 14.10 -35.59
N LEU A 20 14.59 15.41 -35.81
CA LEU A 20 13.40 16.27 -35.82
C LEU A 20 12.54 16.08 -37.10
N THR A 21 12.39 14.86 -37.60
CA THR A 21 11.59 14.57 -38.79
C THR A 21 10.69 13.38 -38.55
N ASP A 22 9.56 13.64 -37.90
CA ASP A 22 8.35 12.84 -38.09
C ASP A 22 7.12 13.72 -37.94
N SER A 23 6.93 14.65 -38.89
CA SER A 23 5.64 15.17 -39.27
C SER A 23 5.76 15.75 -40.66
N GLN A 24 5.07 15.09 -41.59
CA GLN A 24 4.70 15.48 -42.93
C GLN A 24 5.41 14.76 -44.08
N SER A 25 4.59 13.94 -44.71
CA SER A 25 4.72 13.48 -46.08
C SER A 25 4.67 14.66 -47.07
N SER A 26 5.63 14.75 -47.96
CA SER A 26 5.36 14.84 -49.41
C SER A 26 6.61 15.33 -50.17
N SER A 27 6.91 14.58 -51.21
CA SER A 27 7.46 14.93 -52.52
C SER A 27 8.79 15.67 -52.65
N ASP A 28 9.61 14.96 -53.38
CA ASP A 28 10.49 15.41 -54.47
C ASP A 28 11.89 15.95 -54.17
N ALA A 29 12.81 15.13 -54.61
CA ALA A 29 13.94 15.39 -55.47
C ALA A 29 14.96 16.48 -55.08
N ASP A 30 16.21 16.00 -55.12
CA ASP A 30 17.45 16.73 -55.42
C ASP A 30 17.96 17.72 -54.34
N LEU A 31 19.00 17.24 -53.68
CA LEU A 31 20.32 17.91 -53.68
C LEU A 31 21.36 17.09 -52.89
N GLU A 32 22.15 16.31 -53.65
CA GLU A 32 23.50 15.97 -53.25
C GLU A 32 24.32 17.26 -53.13
N ALA A 33 24.90 17.45 -51.97
CA ALA A 33 26.28 17.91 -51.78
C ALA A 33 26.45 18.56 -50.40
N ALA A 34 27.21 17.97 -49.59
CA ALA A 34 28.35 18.54 -48.89
C ALA A 34 28.67 17.71 -47.64
N MET A 35 29.64 16.88 -47.82
CA MET A 35 30.33 16.17 -46.76
C MET A 35 30.95 17.13 -45.74
N THR A 36 30.69 16.90 -44.47
CA THR A 36 31.71 16.96 -43.43
C THR A 36 31.45 15.86 -42.40
N PRO A 37 32.38 14.95 -42.13
CA PRO A 37 32.23 13.88 -41.17
C PRO A 37 32.83 14.33 -39.85
N SER A 38 32.03 14.56 -38.86
CA SER A 38 32.42 14.40 -37.45
C SER A 38 31.33 14.89 -36.47
N SER A 39 30.30 14.12 -36.31
CA SER A 39 29.55 14.13 -35.08
C SER A 39 29.41 12.70 -34.58
N PRO A 40 29.63 12.39 -33.30
CA PRO A 40 29.50 11.04 -32.80
C PRO A 40 28.05 10.61 -32.98
N THR A 41 27.82 9.66 -33.87
CA THR A 41 26.50 9.12 -34.22
C THR A 41 25.91 8.25 -33.13
N SER A 42 26.56 8.13 -31.99
CA SER A 42 26.08 7.36 -30.85
C SER A 42 26.08 8.21 -29.58
N LEU A 43 24.91 8.34 -28.95
CA LEU A 43 24.76 8.97 -27.64
C LEU A 43 25.12 8.02 -26.48
N GLY A 44 25.62 6.84 -26.78
CA GLY A 44 25.96 5.79 -25.83
C GLY A 44 24.95 4.68 -25.78
N ASP A 45 25.15 3.76 -24.85
CA ASP A 45 24.31 2.59 -24.66
C ASP A 45 23.53 2.72 -23.35
N LEU A 46 22.27 2.36 -23.37
CA LEU A 46 21.44 2.23 -22.18
C LEU A 46 21.25 0.74 -21.86
N LYS A 47 21.73 0.34 -20.67
CA LYS A 47 21.67 -1.03 -20.21
C LYS A 47 20.58 -1.16 -19.16
N PHE A 48 19.58 -2.00 -19.43
CA PHE A 48 18.52 -2.32 -18.49
C PHE A 48 18.71 -3.72 -17.93
N ARG A 49 18.44 -3.86 -16.63
CA ARG A 49 18.11 -5.14 -16.02
C ARG A 49 16.65 -5.12 -15.65
N VAL A 50 15.86 -5.98 -16.26
CA VAL A 50 14.42 -6.06 -16.02
C VAL A 50 14.14 -7.39 -15.36
N TRP A 51 13.52 -7.31 -14.19
CA TRP A 51 12.87 -8.44 -13.54
C TRP A 51 11.38 -8.34 -13.76
N TYR A 52 10.78 -9.42 -14.20
CA TYR A 52 9.34 -9.51 -14.29
C TYR A 52 8.85 -10.86 -13.77
N THR A 53 7.73 -10.85 -13.07
CA THR A 53 6.94 -12.02 -12.73
C THR A 53 5.67 -11.99 -13.55
N ALA A 54 5.16 -13.17 -13.88
CA ALA A 54 3.99 -13.30 -14.71
C ALA A 54 2.99 -14.24 -14.08
N ASP A 55 1.81 -13.72 -13.78
CA ASP A 55 0.68 -14.51 -13.34
C ASP A 55 -0.36 -14.59 -14.47
N HIS A 56 -0.89 -15.79 -14.71
CA HIS A 56 -1.98 -15.95 -15.67
C HIS A 56 -3.31 -15.75 -14.94
N VAL A 57 -3.92 -14.60 -15.17
CA VAL A 57 -5.18 -14.21 -14.54
C VAL A 57 -6.32 -14.40 -15.54
N LEU A 58 -7.42 -15.03 -15.09
CA LEU A 58 -8.65 -15.18 -15.87
C LEU A 58 -9.55 -13.95 -15.69
N PRO A 59 -10.51 -13.72 -16.60
CA PRO A 59 -11.54 -12.70 -16.40
C PRO A 59 -12.39 -12.96 -15.14
N LEU A 60 -12.89 -11.90 -14.52
CA LEU A 60 -13.61 -11.91 -13.23
C LEU A 60 -14.79 -12.88 -13.17
N ASP A 61 -15.49 -13.09 -14.30
CA ASP A 61 -16.61 -14.03 -14.39
C ASP A 61 -16.22 -15.46 -14.00
N ARG A 62 -14.97 -15.86 -14.21
CA ARG A 62 -14.45 -17.18 -13.86
C ARG A 62 -14.24 -17.36 -12.36
N TYR A 63 -13.97 -16.28 -11.65
CA TYR A 63 -13.82 -16.28 -10.19
C TYR A 63 -15.13 -16.02 -9.45
N GLY A 64 -16.25 -15.79 -10.17
CA GLY A 64 -17.50 -15.31 -9.59
C GLY A 64 -18.06 -16.15 -8.43
N ALA A 65 -17.88 -17.47 -8.43
CA ALA A 65 -18.26 -18.33 -7.31
C ALA A 65 -17.36 -18.12 -6.09
N LEU A 66 -16.03 -18.13 -6.30
CA LEU A 66 -15.04 -17.90 -5.25
C LEU A 66 -15.23 -16.52 -4.62
N HIS A 67 -15.39 -15.49 -5.44
CA HIS A 67 -15.61 -14.11 -4.99
C HIS A 67 -16.87 -13.99 -4.12
N ARG A 68 -18.00 -14.55 -4.56
CA ARG A 68 -19.24 -14.54 -3.74
C ARG A 68 -19.07 -15.27 -2.42
N ASN A 69 -18.43 -16.45 -2.43
CA ASN A 69 -18.22 -17.22 -1.20
C ASN A 69 -17.32 -16.47 -0.20
N LEU A 70 -16.30 -15.74 -0.69
CA LEU A 70 -15.49 -14.87 0.17
C LEU A 70 -16.31 -13.74 0.80
N LEU A 71 -17.08 -13.00 0.00
CA LEU A 71 -17.88 -11.89 0.51
C LEU A 71 -19.01 -12.36 1.43
N ASN A 72 -19.62 -13.50 1.12
CA ASN A 72 -20.65 -14.12 1.95
C ASN A 72 -20.11 -14.61 3.31
N SER A 73 -18.79 -14.68 3.50
CA SER A 73 -18.21 -15.06 4.79
C SER A 73 -18.74 -14.24 5.96
N LEU A 74 -19.14 -12.99 5.73
CA LEU A 74 -19.70 -12.11 6.75
C LEU A 74 -21.13 -12.49 7.19
N SER A 75 -21.83 -13.29 6.41
CA SER A 75 -23.19 -13.74 6.69
C SER A 75 -23.23 -15.13 7.36
N PHE A 76 -22.06 -15.71 7.63
CA PHE A 76 -21.98 -17.03 8.26
C PHE A 76 -22.08 -16.91 9.79
N GLU A 77 -22.96 -17.72 10.36
CA GLU A 77 -23.09 -17.94 11.79
C GLU A 77 -22.99 -19.46 12.07
N PRO A 78 -21.89 -19.93 12.70
CA PRO A 78 -20.73 -19.15 13.16
C PRO A 78 -19.80 -18.76 12.00
N PHE A 79 -19.12 -17.62 12.13
CA PHE A 79 -18.13 -17.17 11.15
C PHE A 79 -17.01 -18.19 10.91
N SER A 80 -16.69 -19.02 11.92
CA SER A 80 -15.68 -20.09 11.80
C SER A 80 -15.97 -21.09 10.67
N ALA A 81 -17.23 -21.26 10.27
CA ALA A 81 -17.61 -22.10 9.15
C ALA A 81 -17.47 -21.43 7.77
N SER A 82 -17.02 -20.18 7.71
CA SER A 82 -16.87 -19.39 6.48
C SER A 82 -15.58 -19.69 5.74
N LEU A 83 -15.53 -19.36 4.43
CA LEU A 83 -14.31 -19.47 3.63
C LEU A 83 -13.18 -18.58 4.14
N ALA A 84 -13.49 -17.37 4.61
CA ALA A 84 -12.49 -16.48 5.19
C ALA A 84 -11.84 -17.07 6.46
N SER A 85 -12.60 -17.83 7.26
CA SER A 85 -12.07 -18.54 8.42
C SER A 85 -11.24 -19.76 8.01
N VAL A 86 -11.69 -20.54 7.03
CA VAL A 86 -10.93 -21.68 6.48
C VAL A 86 -9.55 -21.22 5.98
N LEU A 87 -9.48 -20.10 5.26
CA LEU A 87 -8.21 -19.52 4.77
C LEU A 87 -7.24 -19.16 5.90
N GLN A 88 -7.74 -18.74 7.07
CA GLN A 88 -6.89 -18.35 8.21
C GLN A 88 -6.10 -19.53 8.80
N VAL A 89 -6.64 -20.73 8.72
CA VAL A 89 -6.08 -21.92 9.36
C VAL A 89 -5.34 -22.84 8.39
N LEU A 90 -5.33 -22.51 7.09
CA LEU A 90 -4.51 -23.23 6.12
C LEU A 90 -3.01 -23.12 6.49
N PRO A 91 -2.21 -24.20 6.29
CA PRO A 91 -0.79 -24.20 6.61
C PRO A 91 0.04 -23.40 5.60
N THR A 92 -0.20 -22.09 5.56
CA THR A 92 0.45 -21.13 4.67
C THR A 92 0.79 -19.85 5.43
N ASP A 93 1.64 -18.99 4.84
CA ASP A 93 1.92 -17.70 5.44
C ASP A 93 0.67 -16.79 5.36
N LEU A 94 0.19 -16.36 6.53
CA LEU A 94 -0.96 -15.45 6.64
C LEU A 94 -0.80 -14.16 5.83
N GLU A 95 0.44 -13.72 5.56
CA GLU A 95 0.69 -12.52 4.77
C GLU A 95 0.25 -12.68 3.31
N ASN A 96 0.43 -13.89 2.75
CA ASN A 96 0.00 -14.20 1.39
C ASN A 96 -1.52 -14.19 1.22
N ILE A 97 -2.26 -14.41 2.31
CA ILE A 97 -3.73 -14.39 2.31
C ILE A 97 -4.28 -13.04 2.74
N ALA A 98 -3.70 -12.40 3.75
CA ALA A 98 -4.21 -11.18 4.35
C ALA A 98 -4.27 -10.02 3.35
N LYS A 99 -3.22 -9.85 2.53
CA LYS A 99 -3.16 -8.77 1.55
C LYS A 99 -4.23 -8.89 0.46
N PRO A 100 -4.40 -10.01 -0.26
CA PRO A 100 -5.48 -10.15 -1.23
C PRO A 100 -6.86 -10.07 -0.58
N LEU A 101 -7.10 -10.68 0.59
CA LEU A 101 -8.37 -10.55 1.30
C LEU A 101 -8.68 -9.09 1.62
N MET A 102 -7.72 -8.36 2.20
CA MET A 102 -7.89 -6.94 2.49
C MET A 102 -8.34 -6.16 1.26
N LYS A 103 -7.69 -6.35 0.12
CA LYS A 103 -8.03 -5.64 -1.12
C LYS A 103 -9.39 -6.02 -1.68
N ILE A 104 -9.75 -7.31 -1.67
CA ILE A 104 -11.07 -7.79 -2.12
C ILE A 104 -12.18 -7.16 -1.26
N PHE A 105 -12.03 -7.16 0.07
CA PHE A 105 -13.03 -6.57 0.97
C PHE A 105 -13.05 -5.03 0.91
N VAL A 106 -11.91 -4.37 0.63
CA VAL A 106 -11.87 -2.92 0.33
C VAL A 106 -12.64 -2.63 -0.95
N GLN A 107 -12.41 -3.39 -2.03
CA GLN A 107 -13.11 -3.20 -3.30
C GLN A 107 -14.63 -3.39 -3.18
N ALA A 108 -15.04 -4.35 -2.36
CA ALA A 108 -16.46 -4.60 -2.06
C ALA A 108 -17.07 -3.61 -1.05
N ASN A 109 -16.29 -2.67 -0.50
CA ASN A 109 -16.67 -1.76 0.58
C ASN A 109 -17.13 -2.47 1.87
N LEU A 110 -16.63 -3.68 2.11
CA LEU A 110 -16.94 -4.54 3.25
C LEU A 110 -15.78 -4.70 4.23
N ILE A 111 -14.71 -3.91 4.08
CA ILE A 111 -13.51 -4.06 4.92
C ILE A 111 -13.77 -3.77 6.40
N ARG A 112 -14.62 -2.78 6.72
CA ARG A 112 -14.95 -2.42 8.10
C ARG A 112 -15.70 -3.55 8.83
N PRO A 113 -16.84 -4.08 8.33
CA PRO A 113 -17.50 -5.22 8.97
C PRO A 113 -16.60 -6.47 9.00
N PHE A 114 -15.78 -6.70 7.97
CA PHE A 114 -14.84 -7.82 7.98
C PHE A 114 -13.80 -7.68 9.09
N PHE A 115 -13.21 -6.52 9.25
CA PHE A 115 -12.22 -6.26 10.30
C PHE A 115 -12.85 -6.38 11.71
N ARG A 116 -14.09 -5.90 11.92
CA ARG A 116 -14.81 -6.05 13.18
C ARG A 116 -14.99 -7.52 13.57
N VAL A 117 -15.41 -8.37 12.63
CA VAL A 117 -15.57 -9.81 12.88
C VAL A 117 -14.25 -10.48 13.24
N LEU A 118 -13.16 -10.17 12.51
CA LEU A 118 -11.82 -10.69 12.82
C LEU A 118 -11.33 -10.25 14.21
N CYS A 119 -11.59 -9.00 14.59
CA CYS A 119 -11.24 -8.50 15.91
C CYS A 119 -12.06 -9.19 17.01
N SER A 120 -13.36 -9.40 16.81
CA SER A 120 -14.23 -10.10 17.77
C SER A 120 -13.77 -11.56 17.97
N GLN A 121 -13.44 -12.29 16.90
CA GLN A 121 -12.87 -13.64 17.00
C GLN A 121 -11.55 -13.64 17.79
N TYR A 122 -10.66 -12.71 17.47
CA TYR A 122 -9.38 -12.61 18.17
C TYR A 122 -9.57 -12.34 19.66
N LEU A 123 -10.48 -11.41 20.03
CA LEU A 123 -10.75 -11.04 21.41
C LEU A 123 -11.40 -12.19 22.20
N ALA A 124 -12.28 -12.97 21.57
CA ALA A 124 -12.91 -14.13 22.19
C ALA A 124 -11.90 -15.21 22.59
N THR A 125 -10.75 -15.31 21.91
CA THR A 125 -9.69 -16.29 22.19
C THR A 125 -8.50 -15.72 22.93
N CYS A 126 -8.48 -14.41 23.20
CA CYS A 126 -7.34 -13.71 23.82
C CYS A 126 -7.23 -14.04 25.32
N GLN A 127 -6.12 -14.67 25.71
CA GLN A 127 -5.86 -15.03 27.11
C GLN A 127 -5.15 -13.93 27.90
N ASP A 128 -4.29 -13.13 27.27
CA ASP A 128 -3.53 -12.08 27.92
C ASP A 128 -3.80 -10.70 27.29
N VAL A 129 -4.51 -9.88 28.04
CA VAL A 129 -4.88 -8.52 27.64
C VAL A 129 -3.66 -7.61 27.41
N ASN A 130 -2.54 -7.85 28.13
CA ASN A 130 -1.34 -7.02 28.00
C ASN A 130 -0.61 -7.24 26.66
N THR A 131 -0.91 -8.32 25.99
CA THR A 131 -0.34 -8.67 24.69
C THR A 131 -1.34 -8.55 23.53
N LEU A 132 -2.40 -7.78 23.74
CA LEU A 132 -3.50 -7.61 22.80
C LEU A 132 -3.01 -7.21 21.39
N PHE A 133 -3.39 -7.99 20.39
CA PHE A 133 -2.99 -7.84 18.99
C PHE A 133 -1.47 -7.86 18.73
N ARG A 134 -0.64 -8.32 19.66
CA ARG A 134 0.83 -8.40 19.45
C ARG A 134 1.27 -9.64 18.70
N ASN A 135 0.54 -10.73 18.81
CA ASN A 135 0.78 -11.96 18.06
C ASN A 135 0.37 -11.83 16.58
N GLN A 136 0.75 -12.84 15.81
CA GLN A 136 0.42 -12.94 14.38
C GLN A 136 -0.99 -13.54 14.25
N SER A 137 -2.00 -12.70 14.03
CA SER A 137 -3.37 -13.10 13.73
C SER A 137 -3.82 -12.49 12.41
N MET A 138 -4.89 -13.01 11.81
CA MET A 138 -5.46 -12.43 10.59
C MET A 138 -5.87 -10.97 10.83
N ALA A 139 -6.50 -10.66 11.97
CA ALA A 139 -6.83 -9.27 12.34
C ALA A 139 -5.59 -8.35 12.33
N SER A 140 -4.47 -8.84 12.91
CA SER A 140 -3.24 -8.05 12.97
C SER A 140 -2.58 -7.87 11.60
N LYS A 141 -2.64 -8.87 10.72
CA LYS A 141 -2.11 -8.79 9.35
C LYS A 141 -2.97 -7.91 8.45
N ILE A 142 -4.29 -8.05 8.48
CA ILE A 142 -5.23 -7.19 7.73
C ILE A 142 -5.01 -5.72 8.12
N MET A 143 -4.96 -5.41 9.43
CA MET A 143 -4.75 -4.03 9.87
C MET A 143 -3.39 -3.47 9.44
N TYR A 144 -2.35 -4.29 9.49
CA TYR A 144 -1.03 -3.90 9.00
C TYR A 144 -1.05 -3.54 7.50
N GLU A 145 -1.66 -4.39 6.67
CA GLU A 145 -1.78 -4.12 5.24
C GLU A 145 -2.68 -2.90 4.95
N LEU A 146 -3.77 -2.71 5.70
CA LEU A 146 -4.62 -1.51 5.61
C LEU A 146 -3.82 -0.23 5.92
N MET A 147 -3.07 -0.23 7.02
CA MET A 147 -2.26 0.93 7.39
C MET A 147 -1.19 1.26 6.34
N LYS A 148 -0.55 0.24 5.75
CA LYS A 148 0.40 0.44 4.64
C LYS A 148 -0.29 0.98 3.40
N PHE A 149 -1.46 0.46 3.07
CA PHE A 149 -2.19 0.77 1.86
C PHE A 149 -2.78 2.20 1.91
N ILE A 150 -3.52 2.51 2.98
CA ILE A 150 -4.21 3.80 3.15
C ILE A 150 -3.27 4.86 3.71
N GLY A 151 -2.39 4.46 4.63
CA GLY A 151 -1.58 5.36 5.45
C GLY A 151 -0.23 5.76 4.86
N HIS A 152 0.15 5.30 3.66
CA HIS A 152 1.48 5.55 3.11
C HIS A 152 1.84 7.06 3.05
N GLN A 153 0.94 7.89 2.52
CA GLN A 153 1.18 9.33 2.43
C GLN A 153 1.19 10.00 3.82
N TYR A 154 0.30 9.57 4.71
CA TYR A 154 0.27 10.02 6.10
C TYR A 154 1.60 9.75 6.81
N LEU A 155 2.12 8.53 6.66
CA LEU A 155 3.40 8.13 7.22
C LEU A 155 4.56 8.97 6.65
N LYS A 156 4.57 9.17 5.34
CA LYS A 156 5.60 9.94 4.63
C LYS A 156 5.65 11.40 5.12
N VAL A 157 4.51 12.06 5.23
CA VAL A 157 4.45 13.44 5.73
C VAL A 157 4.85 13.51 7.21
N SER A 158 4.48 12.50 8.00
CA SER A 158 4.77 12.49 9.44
C SER A 158 6.24 12.19 9.75
N LEU A 159 6.84 11.16 9.13
CA LEU A 159 8.15 10.64 9.52
C LEU A 159 9.30 10.98 8.58
N LYS A 160 9.04 11.19 7.27
CA LYS A 160 10.14 11.38 6.31
C LYS A 160 11.09 12.51 6.68
N PRO A 161 10.66 13.69 7.16
CA PRO A 161 11.60 14.76 7.55
C PRO A 161 12.56 14.33 8.67
N LEU A 162 12.07 13.59 9.68
CA LEU A 162 12.90 13.03 10.74
C LEU A 162 13.91 12.02 10.19
N ILE A 163 13.44 11.07 9.39
CA ILE A 163 14.29 10.03 8.81
C ILE A 163 15.38 10.66 7.92
N ASP A 164 15.01 11.63 7.08
CA ASP A 164 15.97 12.30 6.21
C ASP A 164 17.04 13.05 7.03
N MET A 165 16.68 13.68 8.15
CA MET A 165 17.63 14.36 9.04
C MET A 165 18.61 13.36 9.67
N ILE A 166 18.11 12.23 10.20
CA ILE A 166 18.98 11.20 10.80
C ILE A 166 19.99 10.67 9.79
N TYR A 167 19.55 10.40 8.54
CA TYR A 167 20.44 9.93 7.47
C TYR A 167 21.48 10.97 7.04
N ASN A 168 21.15 12.27 7.12
CA ASN A 168 22.04 13.34 6.72
C ASN A 168 23.04 13.71 7.83
N GLU A 169 22.57 13.82 9.07
CA GLU A 169 23.41 14.26 10.20
C GLU A 169 24.28 13.14 10.77
N ARG A 170 23.79 11.88 10.72
CA ARG A 170 24.52 10.69 11.20
C ARG A 170 25.09 10.81 12.61
N LYS A 171 24.41 11.57 13.49
CA LYS A 171 24.84 11.73 14.88
C LYS A 171 24.80 10.39 15.59
N CYS A 172 25.85 10.07 16.34
CA CYS A 172 25.88 8.89 17.21
C CYS A 172 24.86 9.04 18.33
N CYS A 173 24.06 8.01 18.52
CA CYS A 173 23.05 7.91 19.59
C CYS A 173 23.23 6.66 20.45
N GLU A 174 24.38 5.97 20.35
CA GLU A 174 24.65 4.78 21.15
C GLU A 174 24.81 5.15 22.62
N ILE A 175 23.99 4.55 23.47
CA ILE A 175 24.01 4.77 24.91
C ILE A 175 24.19 3.45 25.70
N ASP A 176 24.25 2.31 25.00
CA ASP A 176 24.56 1.03 25.62
C ASP A 176 26.07 0.98 25.94
N PRO A 177 26.46 0.91 27.24
CA PRO A 177 27.88 0.89 27.62
C PRO A 177 28.70 -0.19 26.94
N CYS A 178 28.05 -1.33 26.60
CA CYS A 178 28.72 -2.46 25.96
C CYS A 178 28.99 -2.24 24.46
N LYS A 179 28.43 -1.18 23.87
CA LYS A 179 28.51 -0.87 22.43
C LYS A 179 29.14 0.48 22.10
N LEU A 180 29.51 1.25 23.11
CA LEU A 180 30.21 2.52 22.92
C LEU A 180 31.58 2.27 22.27
N LYS A 181 31.88 3.08 21.24
CA LYS A 181 33.17 3.05 20.56
C LYS A 181 34.18 3.92 21.32
N PRO A 182 35.51 3.64 21.23
CA PRO A 182 36.54 4.52 21.78
C PRO A 182 36.40 5.93 21.20
N GLY A 183 36.23 6.93 22.08
CA GLY A 183 36.05 8.33 21.70
C GLY A 183 34.59 8.81 21.68
N ASP A 184 33.60 7.91 21.86
CA ASP A 184 32.20 8.29 22.00
C ASP A 184 31.95 8.97 23.36
N SER A 185 31.16 10.04 23.36
CA SER A 185 30.67 10.68 24.58
C SER A 185 29.26 10.19 24.89
N LEU A 186 29.10 9.46 25.99
CA LEU A 186 27.78 8.99 26.44
C LEU A 186 26.81 10.14 26.66
N GLU A 187 27.27 11.26 27.20
CA GLU A 187 26.43 12.44 27.44
C GLU A 187 25.94 13.04 26.13
N GLN A 188 26.82 13.25 25.13
CA GLN A 188 26.45 13.77 23.82
C GLN A 188 25.53 12.82 23.08
N ASN A 189 25.78 11.51 23.13
CA ASN A 189 24.93 10.50 22.50
C ASN A 189 23.53 10.48 23.13
N THR A 190 23.46 10.64 24.46
CA THR A 190 22.18 10.74 25.18
C THR A 190 21.40 11.97 24.75
N GLN A 191 22.06 13.14 24.66
CA GLN A 191 21.44 14.37 24.19
C GLN A 191 20.93 14.24 22.74
N ASN A 192 21.72 13.64 21.85
CA ASN A 192 21.31 13.38 20.47
C ASN A 192 20.07 12.45 20.41
N LEU A 193 20.06 11.38 21.22
CA LEU A 193 18.95 10.44 21.25
C LEU A 193 17.67 11.07 21.80
N VAL A 194 17.79 11.87 22.87
CA VAL A 194 16.66 12.63 23.43
C VAL A 194 16.12 13.61 22.38
N PHE A 195 16.99 14.37 21.71
CA PHE A 195 16.58 15.32 20.67
C PHE A 195 15.79 14.64 19.53
N TYR A 196 16.32 13.54 18.97
CA TYR A 196 15.60 12.79 17.94
C TYR A 196 14.34 12.12 18.47
N GLY A 197 14.35 11.66 19.73
CA GLY A 197 13.20 11.07 20.41
C GLY A 197 12.05 12.05 20.58
N GLU A 198 12.34 13.28 21.07
CA GLU A 198 11.38 14.37 21.19
C GLU A 198 10.76 14.73 19.84
N TRP A 199 11.61 14.83 18.84
CA TRP A 199 11.10 15.14 17.51
C TRP A 199 10.24 14.03 16.93
N ALA A 200 10.65 12.75 17.08
CA ALA A 200 9.84 11.60 16.69
C ALA A 200 8.49 11.60 17.42
N PHE A 201 8.50 11.78 18.73
CA PHE A 201 7.31 11.83 19.56
C PHE A 201 6.37 12.95 19.13
N SER A 202 6.87 14.17 19.06
CA SER A 202 6.09 15.34 18.62
C SER A 202 5.48 15.16 17.24
N ARG A 203 6.25 14.59 16.27
CA ARG A 203 5.73 14.29 14.93
C ARG A 203 4.61 13.27 14.93
N VAL A 204 4.63 12.31 15.83
CA VAL A 204 3.59 11.27 15.97
C VAL A 204 2.35 11.85 16.64
N VAL A 205 2.47 12.43 17.83
CA VAL A 205 1.29 12.89 18.61
C VAL A 205 0.56 14.06 17.97
N ASN A 206 1.25 14.89 17.18
CA ASN A 206 0.65 16.00 16.45
C ASN A 206 0.19 15.62 15.03
N SER A 207 0.15 14.33 14.69
CA SER A 207 -0.23 13.88 13.35
C SER A 207 -1.70 13.51 13.19
N ASN A 208 -2.49 13.58 14.24
CA ASN A 208 -3.91 13.18 14.25
C ASN A 208 -4.77 13.81 13.14
N ASN A 209 -4.54 15.10 12.84
CA ASN A 209 -5.27 15.81 11.78
C ASN A 209 -4.90 15.35 10.35
N ARG A 210 -3.75 14.68 10.21
CA ARG A 210 -3.26 14.14 8.93
C ARG A 210 -3.63 12.68 8.73
N CYS A 211 -4.16 12.03 9.77
CA CYS A 211 -4.60 10.65 9.67
C CYS A 211 -5.78 10.56 8.69
N PRO A 212 -5.70 9.70 7.65
CA PRO A 212 -6.79 9.55 6.68
C PRO A 212 -8.09 9.15 7.37
N GLN A 213 -9.20 9.75 6.94
CA GLN A 213 -10.52 9.50 7.51
C GLN A 213 -10.89 8.00 7.53
N PRO A 214 -10.64 7.22 6.47
CA PRO A 214 -10.92 5.78 6.51
C PRO A 214 -10.14 5.02 7.58
N LEU A 215 -8.90 5.43 7.90
CA LEU A 215 -8.17 4.83 9.02
C LEU A 215 -8.75 5.21 10.37
N LYS A 216 -9.21 6.45 10.54
CA LYS A 216 -9.89 6.89 11.77
C LYS A 216 -11.17 6.08 12.02
N GLU A 217 -11.94 5.80 10.98
CA GLU A 217 -13.14 4.99 11.05
C GLU A 217 -12.83 3.54 11.46
N ILE A 218 -11.80 2.95 10.90
CA ILE A 218 -11.33 1.60 11.27
C ILE A 218 -10.81 1.58 12.72
N PHE A 219 -10.11 2.63 13.18
CA PHE A 219 -9.69 2.75 14.58
C PHE A 219 -10.88 2.96 15.51
N SER A 220 -11.94 3.66 15.09
CA SER A 220 -13.20 3.75 15.85
C SER A 220 -13.86 2.38 15.97
N ASP A 221 -13.98 1.64 14.86
CA ASP A 221 -14.52 0.28 14.88
C ASP A 221 -13.74 -0.64 15.83
N LEU A 222 -12.40 -0.58 15.78
CA LEU A 222 -11.54 -1.34 16.70
C LEU A 222 -11.82 -0.98 18.17
N ARG A 223 -11.92 0.31 18.48
CA ARG A 223 -12.21 0.78 19.84
C ARG A 223 -13.56 0.30 20.32
N GLU A 224 -14.59 0.36 19.46
CA GLU A 224 -15.94 -0.12 19.77
C GLU A 224 -15.95 -1.62 20.07
N VAL A 225 -15.36 -2.43 19.19
CA VAL A 225 -15.28 -3.89 19.39
C VAL A 225 -14.53 -4.23 20.68
N VAL A 226 -13.41 -3.55 20.98
CA VAL A 226 -12.70 -3.78 22.24
C VAL A 226 -13.54 -3.34 23.45
N ALA A 227 -14.34 -2.28 23.33
CA ALA A 227 -15.24 -1.84 24.40
C ALA A 227 -16.39 -2.83 24.66
N GLU A 228 -16.85 -3.58 23.65
CA GLU A 228 -17.84 -4.66 23.80
C GLU A 228 -17.30 -5.78 24.71
N PHE A 229 -16.01 -6.15 24.57
CA PHE A 229 -15.37 -7.19 25.39
C PHE A 229 -14.86 -6.67 26.75
N TYR A 230 -14.43 -5.42 26.79
CA TYR A 230 -13.83 -4.79 27.97
C TYR A 230 -14.52 -3.46 28.28
N PRO A 231 -15.81 -3.47 28.69
CA PRO A 231 -16.53 -2.26 29.06
C PRO A 231 -15.82 -1.57 30.24
N HIS A 232 -15.77 -0.26 30.24
CA HIS A 232 -15.10 0.58 31.25
C HIS A 232 -13.56 0.50 31.33
N ARG A 233 -12.90 -0.30 30.48
CA ARG A 233 -11.44 -0.41 30.43
C ARG A 233 -10.88 0.41 29.25
N THR A 234 -10.93 1.75 29.39
CA THR A 234 -10.40 2.67 28.37
C THR A 234 -8.90 2.51 28.13
N ASP A 235 -8.15 2.03 29.13
CA ASP A 235 -6.74 1.67 29.02
C ASP A 235 -6.52 0.53 28.02
N ILE A 236 -7.37 -0.52 28.04
CA ILE A 236 -7.29 -1.64 27.10
C ILE A 236 -7.66 -1.19 25.68
N GLN A 237 -8.69 -0.32 25.55
CA GLN A 237 -9.07 0.24 24.26
C GLN A 237 -7.90 1.02 23.62
N ARG A 238 -7.20 1.86 24.41
CA ARG A 238 -6.01 2.59 23.97
C ARG A 238 -4.83 1.66 23.66
N LEU A 239 -4.66 0.58 24.44
CA LEU A 239 -3.63 -0.42 24.19
C LEU A 239 -3.82 -1.10 22.83
N ALA A 240 -5.06 -1.46 22.47
CA ALA A 240 -5.39 -2.04 21.18
C ALA A 240 -5.02 -1.08 20.02
N LEU A 241 -5.41 0.19 20.13
CA LEU A 241 -5.05 1.23 19.15
C LEU A 241 -3.52 1.40 19.05
N SER A 242 -2.85 1.51 20.18
CA SER A 242 -1.41 1.69 20.28
C SER A 242 -0.64 0.50 19.67
N SER A 243 -1.13 -0.73 19.87
CA SER A 243 -0.56 -1.95 19.29
C SER A 243 -0.51 -1.90 17.75
N PHE A 244 -1.40 -1.16 17.12
CA PHE A 244 -1.41 -0.98 15.68
C PHE A 244 -0.68 0.30 15.24
N ILE A 245 -1.18 1.48 15.64
CA ILE A 245 -0.68 2.74 15.09
C ILE A 245 0.76 3.06 15.55
N ILE A 246 1.09 2.79 16.81
CA ILE A 246 2.44 3.07 17.31
C ILE A 246 3.37 1.91 16.99
N MET A 247 3.04 0.68 17.41
CA MET A 247 3.99 -0.43 17.32
C MET A 247 4.19 -0.93 15.90
N ARG A 248 3.08 -1.16 15.14
CA ARG A 248 3.15 -1.75 13.79
C ARG A 248 3.23 -0.75 12.65
N PHE A 249 2.95 0.53 12.90
CA PHE A 249 3.00 1.54 11.86
C PHE A 249 4.16 2.51 12.07
N PHE A 250 4.11 3.39 13.07
CA PHE A 250 5.16 4.39 13.27
C PHE A 250 6.50 3.79 13.69
N ALA A 251 6.53 2.98 14.74
CA ALA A 251 7.78 2.39 15.23
C ALA A 251 8.39 1.39 14.22
N ALA A 252 7.56 0.63 13.53
CA ALA A 252 8.00 -0.27 12.46
C ALA A 252 8.58 0.49 11.27
N ALA A 253 7.99 1.63 10.89
CA ALA A 253 8.48 2.47 9.79
C ALA A 253 9.78 3.21 10.14
N ILE A 254 9.97 3.59 11.38
CA ILE A 254 11.26 4.12 11.87
C ILE A 254 12.32 3.03 11.81
N LEU A 255 12.01 1.80 12.26
CA LEU A 255 12.93 0.69 12.27
C LEU A 255 13.36 0.27 10.85
N ASN A 256 12.44 0.28 9.90
CA ASN A 256 12.71 -0.13 8.52
C ASN A 256 12.16 0.87 7.49
N PRO A 257 12.79 2.04 7.32
CA PRO A 257 12.31 3.10 6.42
C PRO A 257 12.19 2.67 4.96
N LYS A 258 13.02 1.72 4.52
CA LYS A 258 12.97 1.19 3.15
C LYS A 258 11.70 0.38 2.89
N LEU A 259 11.32 -0.49 3.82
CA LEU A 259 10.11 -1.31 3.71
C LEU A 259 8.84 -0.45 3.60
N PHE A 260 8.84 0.70 4.28
CA PHE A 260 7.72 1.65 4.28
C PHE A 260 7.84 2.76 3.22
N GLY A 261 8.80 2.66 2.30
CA GLY A 261 8.97 3.61 1.20
C GLY A 261 9.42 5.02 1.62
N LEU A 262 9.94 5.19 2.84
CA LEU A 262 10.46 6.47 3.33
C LEU A 262 11.87 6.76 2.79
N ARG A 263 12.65 5.73 2.52
CA ARG A 263 13.98 5.81 1.90
C ARG A 263 14.16 4.65 0.90
N ARG A 264 15.03 4.86 -0.11
CA ARG A 264 15.38 3.83 -1.08
C ARG A 264 16.52 2.94 -0.59
N GLU A 265 17.41 3.49 0.23
CA GLU A 265 18.62 2.87 0.72
C GLU A 265 18.37 2.21 2.08
N GLN A 266 19.05 1.11 2.34
CA GLN A 266 19.12 0.52 3.68
C GLN A 266 19.94 1.45 4.59
N PRO A 267 19.58 1.56 5.89
CA PRO A 267 20.39 2.29 6.85
C PRO A 267 21.73 1.59 7.07
N ASP A 268 22.82 2.34 7.19
CA ASP A 268 24.11 1.83 7.64
C ASP A 268 24.15 1.63 9.16
N GLY A 269 25.29 1.12 9.69
CA GLY A 269 25.38 0.68 11.07
C GLY A 269 24.96 1.74 12.12
N ASP A 270 25.46 2.97 12.01
CA ASP A 270 25.19 4.01 13.01
C ASP A 270 23.76 4.58 12.85
N VAL A 271 23.32 4.79 11.64
CA VAL A 271 21.94 5.20 11.35
C VAL A 271 20.95 4.11 11.79
N LEU A 272 21.22 2.84 11.45
CA LEU A 272 20.38 1.73 11.87
C LEU A 272 20.24 1.68 13.39
N ARG A 273 21.36 1.86 14.10
CA ARG A 273 21.35 1.82 15.57
C ARG A 273 20.50 2.96 16.16
N THR A 274 20.62 4.17 15.63
CA THR A 274 19.78 5.30 16.03
C THR A 274 18.29 4.99 15.80
N LEU A 275 17.92 4.45 14.64
CA LEU A 275 16.54 4.07 14.32
C LEU A 275 16.00 2.97 15.25
N VAL A 276 16.83 1.98 15.59
CA VAL A 276 16.47 0.92 16.56
C VAL A 276 16.16 1.52 17.92
N LEU A 277 16.99 2.44 18.41
CA LEU A 277 16.78 3.08 19.71
C LEU A 277 15.52 3.95 19.73
N LEU A 278 15.28 4.73 18.69
CA LEU A 278 14.06 5.52 18.55
C LEU A 278 12.79 4.66 18.48
N SER A 279 12.84 3.57 17.70
CA SER A 279 11.74 2.60 17.65
C SER A 279 11.43 2.01 19.03
N LYS A 280 12.45 1.67 19.81
CA LYS A 280 12.30 1.19 21.19
C LYS A 280 11.68 2.23 22.12
N ILE A 281 12.08 3.50 22.03
CA ILE A 281 11.51 4.59 22.83
C ILE A 281 10.00 4.70 22.54
N LEU A 282 9.60 4.79 21.28
CA LEU A 282 8.19 4.87 20.91
C LEU A 282 7.37 3.65 21.35
N GLN A 283 7.92 2.44 21.23
CA GLN A 283 7.26 1.22 21.69
C GLN A 283 7.06 1.23 23.21
N ARG A 284 8.04 1.72 23.96
CA ARG A 284 7.89 1.85 25.42
C ARG A 284 6.84 2.87 25.80
N LEU A 285 6.84 4.04 25.18
CA LEU A 285 5.82 5.06 25.40
C LEU A 285 4.42 4.54 25.11
N SER A 286 4.26 3.74 24.07
CA SER A 286 2.96 3.14 23.72
C SER A 286 2.44 2.19 24.81
N ASN A 287 3.32 1.53 25.54
CA ASN A 287 2.96 0.61 26.61
C ASN A 287 2.65 1.31 27.93
N CYS A 288 3.22 2.49 28.17
CA CYS A 288 2.97 3.27 29.39
C CYS A 288 1.52 3.77 29.51
N VAL A 289 0.73 3.70 28.45
CA VAL A 289 -0.71 4.04 28.47
C VAL A 289 -1.52 3.10 29.35
N VAL A 290 -1.04 1.88 29.61
CA VAL A 290 -1.75 0.84 30.38
C VAL A 290 -1.09 0.55 31.72
N SER A 291 0.22 0.46 31.74
CA SER A 291 0.98 0.11 32.95
C SER A 291 2.46 0.43 32.76
N ALA A 292 3.10 0.93 33.82
CA ALA A 292 4.55 1.07 33.86
C ALA A 292 5.18 -0.33 33.95
N ASN A 293 5.44 -0.95 32.81
CA ASN A 293 6.19 -2.21 32.76
C ASN A 293 7.65 -1.96 33.18
N PRO A 294 8.16 -2.66 34.20
CA PRO A 294 9.54 -2.50 34.60
C PRO A 294 10.50 -2.82 33.46
N LEU A 295 11.57 -2.05 33.35
CA LEU A 295 12.65 -2.34 32.41
C LEU A 295 13.28 -3.69 32.74
N THR A 296 13.55 -4.48 31.70
CA THR A 296 14.36 -5.70 31.90
C THR A 296 15.77 -5.31 32.30
N VAL A 297 16.46 -6.18 33.07
CA VAL A 297 17.86 -5.96 33.49
C VAL A 297 18.75 -5.62 32.28
N LYS A 298 18.47 -6.21 31.13
CA LYS A 298 19.21 -5.98 29.86
C LYS A 298 18.99 -4.60 29.23
N GLU A 299 18.00 -3.86 29.67
CA GLU A 299 17.63 -2.56 29.10
C GLU A 299 17.74 -1.39 30.10
N GLN A 300 18.31 -1.63 31.29
CA GLN A 300 18.47 -0.61 32.33
C GLN A 300 19.29 0.60 31.87
N TRP A 301 20.24 0.38 30.95
CA TRP A 301 21.02 1.47 30.34
C TRP A 301 20.17 2.49 29.55
N LEU A 302 18.97 2.11 29.13
CA LEU A 302 18.02 2.99 28.44
C LEU A 302 17.17 3.84 29.41
N ALA A 303 17.16 3.49 30.70
CA ALA A 303 16.35 4.15 31.74
C ALA A 303 16.50 5.68 31.77
N PRO A 304 17.69 6.27 31.70
CA PRO A 304 17.86 7.73 31.75
C PRO A 304 17.10 8.45 30.63
N VAL A 305 17.09 7.86 29.42
CA VAL A 305 16.37 8.42 28.28
C VAL A 305 14.86 8.17 28.42
N LEU A 306 14.46 6.96 28.82
CA LEU A 306 13.03 6.65 28.97
C LEU A 306 12.36 7.46 30.07
N ASN A 307 13.05 7.74 31.17
CA ASN A 307 12.53 8.59 32.25
C ASN A 307 12.20 10.01 31.76
N HIS A 308 12.93 10.50 30.76
CA HIS A 308 12.63 11.79 30.14
C HIS A 308 11.25 11.78 29.43
N PHE A 309 10.86 10.66 28.82
CA PHE A 309 9.61 10.54 28.06
C PHE A 309 8.42 10.00 28.87
N THR A 310 8.63 9.57 30.12
CA THR A 310 7.56 8.95 30.95
C THR A 310 6.92 9.94 31.91
N ASP A 311 7.12 11.23 31.75
CA ASP A 311 6.45 12.27 32.48
C ASP A 311 4.95 12.35 32.13
N GLU A 312 4.18 13.06 32.95
CA GLU A 312 2.74 13.20 32.79
C GLU A 312 2.36 13.87 31.46
N GLU A 313 3.18 14.82 30.98
CA GLU A 313 2.92 15.55 29.74
C GLU A 313 2.99 14.63 28.51
N HIS A 314 4.02 13.81 28.39
CA HIS A 314 4.16 12.83 27.30
C HIS A 314 3.07 11.78 27.33
N GLN A 315 2.72 11.28 28.53
CA GLN A 315 1.65 10.31 28.69
C GLN A 315 0.30 10.90 28.26
N LEU A 316 -0.01 12.10 28.71
CA LEU A 316 -1.25 12.80 28.34
C LEU A 316 -1.32 13.09 26.84
N ALA A 317 -0.21 13.53 26.24
CA ALA A 317 -0.14 13.78 24.80
C ALA A 317 -0.39 12.49 23.98
N MET A 318 0.18 11.35 24.40
CA MET A 318 -0.07 10.06 23.76
C MET A 318 -1.54 9.62 23.92
N VAL A 319 -2.11 9.73 25.11
CA VAL A 319 -3.52 9.43 25.37
C VAL A 319 -4.42 10.27 24.48
N LYS A 320 -4.18 11.57 24.43
CA LYS A 320 -4.94 12.52 23.59
C LYS A 320 -4.84 12.14 22.10
N PHE A 321 -3.65 11.79 21.62
CA PHE A 321 -3.45 11.33 20.26
C PHE A 321 -4.27 10.08 19.94
N LEU A 322 -4.20 9.03 20.79
CA LEU A 322 -4.93 7.77 20.59
C LEU A 322 -6.45 7.99 20.63
N ASP A 323 -6.93 8.84 21.52
CA ASP A 323 -8.36 9.18 21.57
C ASP A 323 -8.79 9.92 20.30
N GLN A 324 -8.01 10.89 19.83
CA GLN A 324 -8.35 11.70 18.66
C GLN A 324 -8.34 10.93 17.34
N ILE A 325 -7.44 9.95 17.15
CA ILE A 325 -7.43 9.14 15.93
C ILE A 325 -8.56 8.12 15.86
N SER A 326 -9.20 7.80 16.98
CA SER A 326 -10.31 6.85 17.08
C SER A 326 -11.67 7.53 17.22
N LEU A 327 -11.73 8.86 17.15
CA LEU A 327 -12.99 9.59 17.06
C LEU A 327 -13.45 9.58 15.61
N ALA A 328 -14.49 8.81 15.30
CA ALA A 328 -15.22 8.99 14.05
C ALA A 328 -15.81 10.40 14.07
N SER A 329 -15.50 11.23 13.09
CA SER A 329 -16.23 12.49 12.92
C SER A 329 -17.68 12.12 12.59
N VAL A 330 -18.56 12.30 13.55
CA VAL A 330 -19.98 12.33 13.28
C VAL A 330 -20.15 13.45 12.25
N SER A 331 -20.64 13.12 11.07
CA SER A 331 -21.04 14.09 10.06
C SER A 331 -22.18 14.94 10.64
N SER A 332 -21.84 15.91 11.46
CA SER A 332 -22.72 17.00 11.81
C SER A 332 -22.54 18.06 10.73
N ASP A 333 -23.47 18.09 9.80
CA ASP A 333 -23.79 19.32 9.08
C ASP A 333 -23.91 20.46 10.10
N THR A 334 -23.25 21.57 9.83
CA THR A 334 -23.19 22.83 10.59
C THR A 334 -22.09 22.94 11.64
N SER A 335 -20.92 23.41 11.20
CA SER A 335 -20.28 24.66 11.66
C SER A 335 -18.86 24.73 11.12
N ALA A 336 -18.55 25.84 10.49
CA ALA A 336 -17.21 26.19 10.02
C ALA A 336 -16.22 26.21 11.20
N SER A 337 -15.44 25.13 11.34
CA SER A 337 -14.24 25.11 12.16
C SER A 337 -13.06 24.87 11.23
N THR A 338 -12.08 25.73 11.32
CA THR A 338 -10.80 25.79 10.63
C THR A 338 -10.22 24.40 10.43
N GLU A 339 -10.49 23.79 9.26
CA GLU A 339 -9.85 22.56 8.82
C GLU A 339 -8.37 22.87 8.58
N SER A 340 -7.49 22.21 9.29
CA SER A 340 -6.05 22.22 8.98
C SER A 340 -5.85 21.54 7.64
N VAL A 341 -5.75 22.36 6.61
CA VAL A 341 -5.65 21.95 5.21
C VAL A 341 -4.36 21.18 5.00
N SER A 342 -4.44 19.90 4.61
CA SER A 342 -3.28 19.07 4.30
C SER A 342 -2.56 19.60 3.06
N VAL A 343 -1.33 20.11 3.24
CA VAL A 343 -0.50 20.58 2.14
C VAL A 343 0.17 19.39 1.46
N LEU A 344 -0.15 19.16 0.18
CA LEU A 344 0.42 18.09 -0.63
C LEU A 344 1.74 18.48 -1.29
N LYS A 345 1.81 19.72 -1.76
CA LYS A 345 3.02 20.32 -2.34
C LYS A 345 2.99 21.82 -2.16
N ASP A 346 4.14 22.38 -1.87
CA ASP A 346 4.35 23.81 -1.89
C ASP A 346 5.65 24.16 -2.63
N GLY A 347 5.73 25.38 -3.15
CA GLY A 347 6.92 25.84 -3.87
C GLY A 347 6.80 27.29 -4.34
N GLN A 348 7.95 27.85 -4.72
CA GLN A 348 8.00 29.21 -5.25
C GLN A 348 7.97 29.18 -6.76
N MET A 349 6.98 29.85 -7.35
CA MET A 349 6.82 29.99 -8.80
C MET A 349 6.57 31.45 -9.20
N VAL A 350 6.77 31.73 -10.48
CA VAL A 350 6.46 33.05 -11.04
C VAL A 350 5.03 33.04 -11.59
N GLU A 351 4.16 33.89 -11.03
CA GLU A 351 2.80 34.13 -11.55
C GLU A 351 2.87 35.09 -12.73
N ARG A 352 2.24 34.71 -13.85
CA ARG A 352 2.03 35.55 -15.04
C ARG A 352 0.54 35.72 -15.27
N ARG A 353 0.02 36.93 -15.32
CA ARG A 353 -1.37 37.23 -15.67
C ARG A 353 -1.46 37.75 -17.08
N THR A 354 -2.25 37.11 -17.93
CA THR A 354 -2.68 37.63 -19.20
C THR A 354 -3.90 38.55 -18.97
N ARG A 355 -3.75 39.84 -19.18
CA ARG A 355 -4.90 40.73 -19.23
C ARG A 355 -5.65 40.51 -20.54
N ALA A 356 -6.85 39.98 -20.48
CA ALA A 356 -7.83 39.94 -21.56
C ALA A 356 -8.53 41.29 -21.70
N ASP A 357 -7.80 42.40 -21.84
CA ASP A 357 -8.37 43.68 -22.21
C ASP A 357 -7.66 44.26 -23.42
N LYS A 358 -8.37 44.15 -24.55
CA LYS A 358 -8.08 44.85 -25.81
C LYS A 358 -8.26 46.36 -25.61
N LYS A 359 -7.18 47.08 -25.28
CA LYS A 359 -6.99 48.45 -25.78
C LYS A 359 -5.50 48.77 -25.83
N ARG A 360 -5.08 49.23 -27.02
CA ARG A 360 -3.74 49.67 -27.43
C ARG A 360 -3.01 50.42 -26.33
N CYS A 361 -1.82 49.95 -25.94
CA CYS A 361 -0.63 50.81 -25.84
C CYS A 361 0.63 50.00 -25.54
N LEU A 362 1.69 50.41 -26.15
CA LEU A 362 3.08 50.07 -26.10
C LEU A 362 3.59 49.58 -24.72
N LYS A 363 4.37 48.52 -24.77
CA LYS A 363 5.14 47.86 -23.71
C LYS A 363 4.39 46.78 -22.98
N ASN A 364 4.56 45.54 -23.49
CA ASN A 364 4.33 44.28 -22.76
C ASN A 364 5.28 44.19 -21.53
N LEU A 365 5.00 44.92 -20.48
CA LEU A 365 5.50 44.63 -19.16
C LEU A 365 4.65 43.53 -18.58
N ILE A 366 5.02 42.28 -18.90
CA ILE A 366 4.52 41.10 -18.23
C ILE A 366 4.90 41.26 -16.76
N HIS A 367 3.92 41.56 -15.91
CA HIS A 367 4.14 41.64 -14.48
C HIS A 367 4.39 40.24 -13.95
N GLN A 368 5.65 39.84 -13.92
CA GLN A 368 6.12 38.62 -13.29
C GLN A 368 6.20 38.86 -11.77
N LYS A 369 5.43 38.08 -11.01
CA LYS A 369 5.46 38.16 -9.54
C LYS A 369 5.77 36.80 -8.97
N ARG A 370 6.82 36.70 -8.14
CA ARG A 370 7.10 35.49 -7.38
C ARG A 370 5.99 35.26 -6.36
N ARG A 371 5.53 34.00 -6.30
CA ARG A 371 4.47 33.52 -5.43
C ARG A 371 4.90 32.26 -4.72
N HIS A 372 4.47 32.12 -3.50
CA HIS A 372 4.42 30.84 -2.84
C HIS A 372 3.11 30.16 -3.22
N VAL A 373 3.20 29.04 -3.91
CA VAL A 373 2.07 28.27 -4.42
C VAL A 373 1.94 27.01 -3.57
N VAL A 374 0.74 26.73 -3.12
CA VAL A 374 0.42 25.60 -2.23
C VAL A 374 -0.72 24.80 -2.84
N LEU A 375 -0.53 23.50 -2.98
CA LEU A 375 -1.54 22.53 -3.38
C LEU A 375 -1.96 21.73 -2.16
N THR A 376 -3.26 21.68 -1.95
CA THR A 376 -3.90 20.88 -0.90
C THR A 376 -4.76 19.78 -1.52
N GLU A 377 -5.47 19.02 -0.72
CA GLU A 377 -6.40 17.99 -1.22
C GLU A 377 -7.63 18.57 -1.93
N SER A 378 -7.99 19.82 -1.65
CA SER A 378 -9.20 20.47 -2.19
C SER A 378 -8.94 21.68 -3.09
N GLU A 379 -7.82 22.36 -2.93
CA GLU A 379 -7.57 23.63 -3.61
C GLU A 379 -6.10 23.89 -3.95
N LEU A 380 -5.90 24.72 -4.96
CA LEU A 380 -4.60 25.32 -5.33
C LEU A 380 -4.63 26.79 -4.93
N THR A 381 -3.72 27.20 -4.02
CA THR A 381 -3.62 28.57 -3.53
C THR A 381 -2.27 29.19 -3.87
N TRP A 382 -2.21 30.52 -3.99
CA TRP A 382 -0.95 31.25 -4.16
C TRP A 382 -0.98 32.58 -3.44
N GLN A 383 0.14 32.91 -2.80
CA GLN A 383 0.30 34.11 -1.97
C GLN A 383 1.60 34.86 -2.25
N LYS A 384 1.71 36.09 -1.75
CA LYS A 384 2.96 36.85 -1.80
C LYS A 384 3.98 36.22 -0.86
N ILE A 385 5.24 36.21 -1.28
CA ILE A 385 6.34 35.85 -0.40
C ILE A 385 6.61 37.06 0.51
N LYS A 386 6.47 36.87 1.82
CA LYS A 386 6.87 37.85 2.86
C LYS A 386 7.88 37.21 3.81
N GLU A 387 8.90 37.94 4.17
CA GLU A 387 9.80 37.62 5.25
C GLU A 387 9.59 38.66 6.38
N PRO A 388 9.49 38.27 7.68
CA PRO A 388 9.42 36.91 8.21
C PRO A 388 8.04 36.28 8.04
N PHE A 389 7.98 34.94 8.08
CA PHE A 389 6.78 34.12 7.85
C PHE A 389 5.63 34.55 8.79
N GLY A 390 4.64 35.25 8.24
CA GLY A 390 3.36 35.54 8.87
C GLY A 390 2.23 35.03 7.98
N GLU A 391 1.13 34.62 8.60
CA GLU A 391 -0.09 34.25 7.87
C GLU A 391 -0.53 35.41 6.97
N CYS A 392 -0.56 35.16 5.67
CA CYS A 392 -1.07 36.09 4.67
C CYS A 392 -2.26 35.47 3.98
N GLU A 393 -3.32 36.26 3.83
CA GLU A 393 -4.44 35.84 2.99
C GLU A 393 -3.94 35.47 1.57
N PRO A 394 -4.42 34.34 1.03
CA PRO A 394 -4.05 33.92 -0.32
C PRO A 394 -4.50 34.96 -1.33
N LYS A 395 -3.62 35.32 -2.25
CA LYS A 395 -3.93 36.29 -3.30
C LYS A 395 -4.85 35.72 -4.38
N GLY A 396 -4.88 34.44 -4.50
CA GLY A 396 -5.78 33.70 -5.35
C GLY A 396 -5.85 32.25 -4.95
N ARG A 397 -6.98 31.64 -5.28
CA ARG A 397 -7.25 30.22 -5.07
C ARG A 397 -8.12 29.67 -6.16
N PHE A 398 -7.92 28.41 -6.51
CA PHE A 398 -8.80 27.61 -7.34
C PHE A 398 -9.19 26.34 -6.59
N SER A 399 -10.48 26.05 -6.52
CA SER A 399 -10.94 24.74 -6.10
C SER A 399 -10.53 23.70 -7.15
N LEU A 400 -10.05 22.53 -6.72
CA LEU A 400 -9.73 21.44 -7.65
C LEU A 400 -10.94 20.98 -8.47
N ALA A 401 -12.17 21.15 -7.94
CA ALA A 401 -13.41 20.87 -8.67
C ALA A 401 -13.65 21.83 -9.85
N GLU A 402 -13.15 23.06 -9.77
CA GLU A 402 -13.35 24.10 -10.78
C GLU A 402 -12.27 24.08 -11.88
N ILE A 403 -11.15 23.43 -11.65
CA ILE A 403 -10.07 23.33 -12.64
C ILE A 403 -10.55 22.50 -13.82
N THR A 404 -10.55 23.09 -15.02
CA THR A 404 -10.95 22.42 -16.27
C THR A 404 -9.78 21.88 -17.06
N ALA A 405 -8.63 22.53 -16.99
CA ALA A 405 -7.42 22.10 -17.69
C ALA A 405 -6.14 22.56 -16.97
N VAL A 406 -5.12 21.71 -17.02
CA VAL A 406 -3.74 22.04 -16.63
C VAL A 406 -2.82 21.59 -17.75
N THR A 407 -2.20 22.53 -18.45
CA THR A 407 -1.40 22.24 -19.66
C THR A 407 -0.12 23.06 -19.70
N GLU A 408 0.92 22.50 -20.28
CA GLU A 408 2.17 23.21 -20.58
C GLU A 408 1.91 24.35 -21.60
N LEU A 409 2.66 25.44 -21.43
CA LEU A 409 2.67 26.58 -22.35
C LEU A 409 3.85 26.45 -23.32
N ALA A 410 3.57 26.12 -24.58
CA ALA A 410 4.59 25.95 -25.62
C ALA A 410 5.44 27.22 -25.87
N GLU A 411 4.88 28.41 -25.62
CA GLU A 411 5.53 29.70 -25.86
C GLU A 411 6.49 30.14 -24.75
N SER A 412 6.51 29.42 -23.62
CA SER A 412 7.28 29.83 -22.43
C SER A 412 7.99 28.65 -21.78
N LYS A 413 9.31 28.75 -21.61
CA LYS A 413 10.11 27.69 -20.99
C LYS A 413 9.69 27.44 -19.56
N ASN A 414 9.45 26.16 -19.20
CA ASN A 414 9.06 25.67 -17.87
C ASN A 414 7.76 26.32 -17.33
N ALA A 415 6.83 26.70 -18.21
CA ALA A 415 5.59 27.35 -17.81
C ALA A 415 4.37 26.50 -18.12
N PHE A 416 3.37 26.54 -17.23
CA PHE A 416 2.10 25.88 -17.41
C PHE A 416 0.94 26.79 -17.04
N ARG A 417 -0.22 26.47 -17.54
CA ARG A 417 -1.46 27.19 -17.24
C ARG A 417 -2.44 26.31 -16.49
N VAL A 418 -3.17 26.93 -15.58
CA VAL A 418 -4.30 26.35 -14.87
C VAL A 418 -5.54 27.14 -15.25
N VAL A 419 -6.52 26.45 -15.79
CA VAL A 419 -7.75 27.03 -16.36
C VAL A 419 -8.95 26.61 -15.53
N THR A 420 -9.79 27.57 -15.17
CA THR A 420 -11.13 27.38 -14.60
C THR A 420 -12.15 28.05 -15.51
N PRO A 421 -13.47 27.81 -15.37
CA PRO A 421 -14.51 28.48 -16.20
C PRO A 421 -14.48 30.01 -16.09
N THR A 422 -13.96 30.55 -14.98
CA THR A 422 -14.00 31.99 -14.70
C THR A 422 -12.64 32.69 -14.80
N ALA A 423 -11.53 31.94 -14.75
CA ALA A 423 -10.20 32.52 -14.72
C ALA A 423 -9.11 31.58 -15.27
N GLU A 424 -8.02 32.16 -15.70
CA GLU A 424 -6.82 31.47 -16.13
C GLU A 424 -5.60 32.09 -15.43
N VAL A 425 -4.72 31.23 -14.91
CA VAL A 425 -3.46 31.65 -14.27
C VAL A 425 -2.29 30.87 -14.84
N HIS A 426 -1.20 31.57 -15.14
CA HIS A 426 0.03 30.98 -15.65
C HIS A 426 1.09 30.95 -14.54
N PHE A 427 1.72 29.80 -14.35
CA PHE A 427 2.84 29.61 -13.45
C PHE A 427 4.08 29.19 -14.23
N GLN A 428 5.23 29.70 -13.80
CA GLN A 428 6.52 29.28 -14.33
C GLN A 428 7.36 28.71 -13.19
N ALA A 429 7.76 27.45 -13.32
CA ALA A 429 8.65 26.74 -12.41
C ALA A 429 10.12 27.01 -12.75
N ASN A 430 11.03 26.63 -11.83
CA ASN A 430 12.46 26.83 -12.05
C ASN A 430 13.03 25.84 -13.09
N THR A 431 12.48 24.63 -13.14
CA THR A 431 12.93 23.57 -14.05
C THR A 431 11.75 22.91 -14.76
N SER A 432 12.00 22.25 -15.91
CA SER A 432 10.97 21.48 -16.61
C SER A 432 10.51 20.27 -15.81
N LEU A 433 11.39 19.66 -15.01
CA LEU A 433 11.04 18.55 -14.14
C LEU A 433 10.05 19.01 -13.06
N GLU A 434 10.33 20.14 -12.40
CA GLU A 434 9.44 20.73 -11.41
C GLU A 434 8.08 21.10 -12.01
N MET A 435 8.06 21.65 -13.23
CA MET A 435 6.84 21.97 -13.96
C MET A 435 6.00 20.71 -14.20
N ASN A 436 6.61 19.65 -14.73
CA ASN A 436 5.92 18.39 -15.01
C ASN A 436 5.37 17.75 -13.73
N ASP A 437 6.12 17.80 -12.64
CA ASP A 437 5.68 17.32 -11.33
C ASP A 437 4.45 18.09 -10.82
N TRP A 438 4.41 19.42 -11.01
CA TRP A 438 3.24 20.23 -10.65
C TRP A 438 2.03 19.89 -11.50
N ILE A 439 2.19 19.79 -12.83
CA ILE A 439 1.11 19.42 -13.75
C ILE A 439 0.54 18.04 -13.38
N ALA A 440 1.40 17.04 -13.25
CA ALA A 440 0.99 15.67 -12.92
C ALA A 440 0.27 15.60 -11.57
N LEU A 441 0.79 16.30 -10.55
CA LEU A 441 0.21 16.28 -9.22
C LEU A 441 -1.15 17.00 -9.18
N ILE A 442 -1.28 18.18 -9.79
CA ILE A 442 -2.56 18.90 -9.85
C ILE A 442 -3.60 18.06 -10.59
N GLN A 443 -3.25 17.48 -11.75
CA GLN A 443 -4.16 16.63 -12.54
C GLN A 443 -4.57 15.37 -11.78
N SER A 444 -3.65 14.74 -11.02
CA SER A 444 -3.96 13.56 -10.24
C SER A 444 -4.91 13.88 -9.07
N GLN A 445 -4.66 15.00 -8.37
CA GLN A 445 -5.52 15.45 -7.27
C GLN A 445 -6.90 15.94 -7.77
N GLN A 446 -6.96 16.60 -8.91
CA GLN A 446 -8.22 16.96 -9.55
C GLN A 446 -9.07 15.72 -9.84
N ARG A 447 -8.48 14.69 -10.49
CA ARG A 447 -9.18 13.42 -10.75
C ARG A 447 -9.65 12.76 -9.48
N ARG A 448 -8.80 12.71 -8.44
CA ARG A 448 -9.15 12.17 -7.12
C ARG A 448 -10.29 12.96 -6.49
N HIS A 449 -10.20 14.29 -6.48
CA HIS A 449 -11.23 15.17 -5.90
C HIS A 449 -12.58 15.03 -6.60
N LEU A 450 -12.59 14.98 -7.94
CA LEU A 450 -13.81 14.75 -8.72
C LEU A 450 -14.44 13.38 -8.49
N ARG A 451 -13.62 12.33 -8.25
CA ARG A 451 -14.12 11.01 -7.86
C ARG A 451 -14.78 11.06 -6.48
N LEU A 452 -14.11 11.68 -5.50
CA LEU A 452 -14.62 11.84 -4.14
C LEU A 452 -15.92 12.66 -4.06
N MET A 453 -16.07 13.71 -4.89
CA MET A 453 -17.30 14.47 -4.97
C MET A 453 -18.49 13.67 -5.52
N LYS A 454 -18.23 12.64 -6.33
CA LYS A 454 -19.30 11.78 -6.86
C LYS A 454 -19.81 10.75 -5.84
N ARG A 455 -18.93 10.26 -4.94
CA ARG A 455 -19.27 9.32 -3.85
C ARG A 455 -18.24 9.41 -2.71
N PRO A 456 -18.41 10.32 -1.74
CA PRO A 456 -17.36 10.63 -0.77
C PRO A 456 -17.07 9.54 0.27
N SER A 457 -17.83 8.45 0.33
CA SER A 457 -17.78 7.46 1.42
C SER A 457 -17.16 6.10 1.08
N GLU A 458 -16.76 5.84 -0.17
CA GLU A 458 -16.28 4.50 -0.56
C GLU A 458 -14.75 4.44 -0.70
N LEU A 459 -14.12 3.63 0.12
CA LEU A 459 -12.67 3.34 0.10
C LEU A 459 -12.20 2.76 -1.24
N SER A 460 -13.06 2.01 -1.92
CA SER A 460 -12.80 1.39 -3.21
C SER A 460 -12.43 2.38 -4.31
N GLU A 461 -12.92 3.62 -4.22
CA GLU A 461 -12.63 4.66 -5.21
C GLU A 461 -11.24 5.31 -5.06
N TRP A 462 -10.59 5.09 -3.92
CA TRP A 462 -9.26 5.65 -3.63
C TRP A 462 -8.13 4.88 -4.29
N PHE A 463 -8.41 3.63 -4.69
CA PHE A 463 -7.40 2.70 -5.12
C PHE A 463 -7.84 1.93 -6.37
N ASP A 464 -6.91 1.78 -7.30
CA ASP A 464 -7.06 0.90 -8.43
C ASP A 464 -6.66 -0.51 -7.98
N ILE A 465 -7.67 -1.33 -7.65
CA ILE A 465 -7.48 -2.71 -7.18
C ILE A 465 -7.81 -3.65 -8.32
N ASP A 466 -6.81 -4.41 -8.73
CA ASP A 466 -6.97 -5.53 -9.66
C ASP A 466 -7.59 -6.73 -8.92
N THR A 467 -8.91 -6.79 -8.89
CA THR A 467 -9.67 -7.83 -8.17
C THR A 467 -9.41 -9.21 -8.72
N GLU A 468 -9.24 -9.35 -10.04
CA GLU A 468 -8.94 -10.62 -10.71
C GLU A 468 -7.60 -11.17 -10.23
N HIS A 469 -6.58 -10.34 -10.14
CA HIS A 469 -5.27 -10.74 -9.65
C HIS A 469 -5.30 -11.17 -8.17
N GLU A 470 -6.05 -10.45 -7.34
CA GLU A 470 -6.19 -10.82 -5.91
C GLU A 470 -6.96 -12.12 -5.74
N LEU A 471 -8.00 -12.36 -6.55
CA LEU A 471 -8.75 -13.62 -6.57
C LEU A 471 -7.91 -14.78 -7.10
N GLU A 472 -7.05 -14.56 -8.11
CA GLU A 472 -6.10 -15.57 -8.57
C GLU A 472 -5.12 -15.96 -7.46
N THR A 473 -4.62 -14.99 -6.68
CA THR A 473 -3.74 -15.27 -5.54
C THR A 473 -4.41 -16.17 -4.51
N ILE A 474 -5.67 -15.89 -4.16
CA ILE A 474 -6.47 -16.74 -3.27
C ILE A 474 -6.74 -18.12 -3.91
N HIS A 475 -7.09 -18.17 -5.20
CA HIS A 475 -7.28 -19.41 -5.93
C HIS A 475 -6.04 -20.31 -5.89
N MET A 476 -4.86 -19.74 -6.16
CA MET A 476 -3.59 -20.49 -6.12
C MET A 476 -3.34 -21.10 -4.73
N THR A 477 -3.57 -20.32 -3.67
CA THR A 477 -3.45 -20.82 -2.29
C THR A 477 -4.41 -21.97 -2.02
N LEU A 478 -5.67 -21.86 -2.43
CA LEU A 478 -6.68 -22.93 -2.26
C LEU A 478 -6.32 -24.16 -3.09
N PHE A 479 -5.80 -23.97 -4.29
CA PHE A 479 -5.39 -25.07 -5.16
C PHE A 479 -4.17 -25.82 -4.60
N GLU A 480 -3.17 -25.12 -4.08
CA GLU A 480 -2.02 -25.73 -3.41
C GLU A 480 -2.42 -26.57 -2.19
N HIS A 481 -3.50 -26.17 -1.50
CA HIS A 481 -4.02 -26.87 -0.32
C HIS A 481 -5.29 -27.72 -0.60
N ALA A 482 -5.57 -28.00 -1.87
CA ALA A 482 -6.79 -28.76 -2.24
C ALA A 482 -6.84 -30.16 -1.60
N GLU A 483 -5.71 -30.84 -1.45
CA GLU A 483 -5.65 -32.15 -0.77
C GLU A 483 -5.94 -32.01 0.74
N THR A 484 -5.41 -30.98 1.39
CA THR A 484 -5.72 -30.68 2.80
C THR A 484 -7.23 -30.44 2.98
N LEU A 485 -7.83 -29.64 2.11
CA LEU A 485 -9.28 -29.37 2.14
C LEU A 485 -10.12 -30.64 1.89
N LYS A 486 -9.68 -31.53 1.02
CA LYS A 486 -10.35 -32.83 0.81
C LYS A 486 -10.29 -33.70 2.06
N HIS A 487 -9.14 -33.71 2.76
CA HIS A 487 -9.00 -34.45 4.01
C HIS A 487 -9.88 -33.88 5.11
N TRP A 488 -9.94 -32.57 5.26
CA TRP A 488 -10.83 -31.92 6.22
C TRP A 488 -12.30 -32.21 5.93
N LYS A 489 -12.69 -32.17 4.65
CA LYS A 489 -14.04 -32.57 4.23
C LYS A 489 -14.36 -34.01 4.65
N ASN A 490 -13.46 -34.98 4.37
CA ASN A 490 -13.64 -36.38 4.72
C ASN A 490 -13.68 -36.61 6.25
N ALA A 491 -12.89 -35.87 7.01
CA ALA A 491 -12.91 -35.87 8.47
C ALA A 491 -14.28 -35.40 9.02
N LEU A 492 -14.87 -34.38 8.42
CA LEU A 492 -16.20 -33.90 8.76
C LEU A 492 -17.29 -34.91 8.47
N ASP A 493 -17.14 -35.72 7.41
CA ASP A 493 -18.07 -36.77 7.01
C ASP A 493 -17.89 -38.10 7.80
N GLY A 494 -16.91 -38.15 8.69
CA GLY A 494 -16.64 -39.35 9.52
C GLY A 494 -15.92 -40.49 8.81
N SER A 495 -15.42 -40.28 7.60
CA SER A 495 -14.87 -41.31 6.72
C SER A 495 -13.35 -41.43 6.66
N ALA A 496 -12.58 -40.69 7.49
CA ALA A 496 -11.15 -40.57 7.27
C ALA A 496 -10.22 -41.28 8.27
N GLN A 497 -9.30 -42.07 7.72
CA GLN A 497 -7.98 -42.29 8.28
C GLN A 497 -7.05 -41.21 7.72
N LEU A 498 -6.41 -40.41 8.59
CA LEU A 498 -5.48 -39.34 8.20
C LEU A 498 -4.21 -39.93 7.57
N PRO A 499 -3.85 -39.54 6.32
CA PRO A 499 -2.54 -39.87 5.75
C PRO A 499 -1.44 -39.15 6.50
N GLN A 500 -0.25 -39.76 6.60
CA GLN A 500 0.91 -39.13 7.18
C GLN A 500 1.27 -37.85 6.37
N GLY A 501 1.38 -36.71 7.08
CA GLY A 501 1.86 -35.44 6.50
C GLY A 501 0.79 -34.41 6.11
N VAL A 502 -0.49 -34.70 6.33
CA VAL A 502 -1.59 -33.73 6.10
C VAL A 502 -1.99 -33.09 7.43
N ALA A 503 -2.22 -31.77 7.42
CA ALA A 503 -2.67 -31.05 8.60
C ALA A 503 -4.04 -31.52 9.08
N GLU A 504 -4.18 -31.77 10.37
CA GLU A 504 -5.45 -32.11 11.00
C GLU A 504 -6.46 -30.96 10.87
N LEU A 505 -7.76 -31.29 10.92
CA LEU A 505 -8.82 -30.29 10.92
C LEU A 505 -8.70 -29.46 12.22
N PRO A 506 -8.47 -28.13 12.13
CA PRO A 506 -8.35 -27.28 13.31
C PRO A 506 -9.64 -27.23 14.11
N LEU A 507 -9.55 -27.45 15.43
CA LEU A 507 -10.69 -27.39 16.34
C LEU A 507 -11.35 -26.02 16.34
N GLU A 508 -10.62 -24.96 16.05
CA GLU A 508 -11.09 -23.57 15.97
C GLU A 508 -12.23 -23.40 14.96
N LEU A 509 -12.22 -24.18 13.87
CA LEU A 509 -13.29 -24.16 12.87
C LEU A 509 -14.59 -24.80 13.39
N LEU A 510 -14.50 -25.71 14.35
CA LEU A 510 -15.64 -26.44 14.91
C LEU A 510 -16.23 -25.73 16.13
N THR A 511 -15.41 -25.05 16.93
CA THR A 511 -15.82 -24.48 18.23
C THR A 511 -16.29 -23.03 18.16
N GLY A 512 -16.23 -22.39 16.99
CA GLY A 512 -16.65 -20.99 16.84
C GLY A 512 -15.81 -19.99 17.63
N GLY A 513 -14.63 -20.40 18.17
CA GLY A 513 -13.75 -19.55 18.97
C GLY A 513 -14.20 -19.36 20.44
N CYS A 514 -15.29 -19.96 20.90
CA CYS A 514 -15.73 -19.88 22.29
C CYS A 514 -15.06 -20.96 23.13
N VAL A 515 -13.91 -20.67 23.75
CA VAL A 515 -13.23 -21.57 24.69
C VAL A 515 -13.84 -21.49 26.11
N ASN A 516 -14.74 -20.56 26.41
CA ASN A 516 -15.23 -20.28 27.75
C ASN A 516 -16.74 -20.36 27.95
N CYS A 517 -17.50 -20.98 27.09
CA CYS A 517 -18.91 -21.29 27.37
C CYS A 517 -19.01 -22.61 28.14
N GLY A 518 -18.78 -22.54 29.43
CA GLY A 518 -19.00 -23.64 30.36
C GLY A 518 -20.49 -23.84 30.71
N GLU A 519 -21.37 -23.79 29.73
CA GLU A 519 -22.77 -24.24 29.88
C GLU A 519 -22.93 -25.52 29.06
N GLU A 520 -22.75 -26.64 29.75
CA GLU A 520 -23.22 -27.96 29.32
C GLU A 520 -24.76 -27.96 29.31
N GLY A 521 -25.34 -27.73 28.14
CA GLY A 521 -26.78 -27.82 27.91
C GLY A 521 -27.09 -28.47 26.57
N GLU A 522 -28.18 -29.20 26.47
CA GLU A 522 -28.68 -29.94 25.26
C GLU A 522 -28.73 -29.07 23.99
N ASN A 523 -28.64 -27.76 24.08
CA ASN A 523 -28.56 -26.83 22.96
C ASN A 523 -27.17 -26.76 22.31
N SER A 524 -26.07 -27.17 23.00
CA SER A 524 -24.71 -27.10 22.47
C SER A 524 -24.42 -28.17 21.42
N GLU A 525 -25.05 -29.35 21.53
CA GLU A 525 -24.88 -30.44 20.55
C GLU A 525 -25.54 -30.11 19.20
N ASN A 526 -26.72 -29.50 19.21
CA ASN A 526 -27.42 -29.12 17.97
C ASN A 526 -26.73 -27.97 17.23
N VAL A 527 -26.16 -26.98 17.95
CA VAL A 527 -25.38 -25.88 17.35
C VAL A 527 -24.10 -26.40 16.72
N ASN A 528 -23.47 -27.41 17.31
CA ASN A 528 -22.23 -28.00 16.78
C ASN A 528 -22.48 -28.84 15.51
N VAL A 529 -23.62 -29.51 15.39
CA VAL A 529 -24.01 -30.27 14.18
C VAL A 529 -24.22 -29.30 13.00
N ASP A 530 -24.96 -28.22 13.22
CA ASP A 530 -25.26 -27.21 12.18
C ASP A 530 -23.97 -26.50 11.69
N ALA A 531 -23.08 -26.16 12.60
CA ALA A 531 -21.78 -25.55 12.28
C ALA A 531 -20.88 -26.50 11.46
N LYS A 532 -20.87 -27.78 11.83
CA LYS A 532 -20.13 -28.83 11.12
C LYS A 532 -20.66 -29.05 9.69
N GLU A 533 -21.98 -29.08 9.50
CA GLU A 533 -22.61 -29.21 8.18
C GLU A 533 -22.31 -27.97 7.31
N ARG A 534 -22.41 -26.76 7.87
CA ARG A 534 -22.06 -25.52 7.15
C ARG A 534 -20.59 -25.49 6.72
N LEU A 535 -19.68 -25.88 7.62
CA LEU A 535 -18.25 -25.97 7.29
C LEU A 535 -17.99 -27.00 6.18
N TYR A 536 -18.64 -28.17 6.24
CA TYR A 536 -18.56 -29.19 5.20
C TYR A 536 -18.99 -28.61 3.84
N ASN A 537 -20.13 -27.94 3.79
CA ASN A 537 -20.65 -27.31 2.58
C ASN A 537 -19.69 -26.21 2.06
N THR A 538 -19.15 -25.38 2.93
CA THR A 538 -18.17 -24.34 2.57
C THR A 538 -16.92 -24.95 1.94
N ILE A 539 -16.35 -26.01 2.53
CA ILE A 539 -15.16 -26.68 1.99
C ILE A 539 -15.50 -27.37 0.65
N GLN A 540 -16.67 -27.98 0.54
CA GLN A 540 -17.12 -28.62 -0.71
C GLN A 540 -17.28 -27.61 -1.84
N GLU A 541 -17.94 -26.48 -1.60
CA GLU A 541 -18.11 -25.41 -2.58
C GLU A 541 -16.77 -24.77 -2.96
N THR A 542 -15.87 -24.61 -1.99
CA THR A 542 -14.52 -24.10 -2.21
C THR A 542 -13.73 -25.03 -3.12
N LEU A 543 -13.72 -26.33 -2.85
CA LEU A 543 -13.06 -27.32 -3.69
C LEU A 543 -13.66 -27.34 -5.10
N HIS A 544 -14.98 -27.28 -5.21
CA HIS A 544 -15.65 -27.25 -6.51
C HIS A 544 -15.25 -25.99 -7.30
N SER A 545 -15.32 -24.81 -6.71
CA SER A 545 -14.95 -23.56 -7.38
C SER A 545 -13.47 -23.54 -7.77
N THR A 546 -12.58 -24.02 -6.90
CA THR A 546 -11.13 -24.12 -7.18
C THR A 546 -10.85 -25.03 -8.39
N LEU A 547 -11.50 -26.19 -8.46
CA LEU A 547 -11.36 -27.12 -9.59
C LEU A 547 -11.94 -26.55 -10.90
N MET A 548 -13.04 -25.79 -10.81
CA MET A 548 -13.64 -25.15 -11.98
C MET A 548 -12.75 -24.04 -12.54
N ILE A 549 -12.11 -23.25 -11.68
CA ILE A 549 -11.14 -22.22 -12.07
C ILE A 549 -9.92 -22.88 -12.72
N GLU A 550 -9.37 -23.95 -12.12
CA GLU A 550 -8.24 -24.67 -12.68
C GLU A 550 -8.58 -25.30 -14.05
N LYS A 551 -9.79 -25.81 -14.21
CA LYS A 551 -10.28 -26.31 -15.51
C LYS A 551 -10.33 -25.16 -16.54
N ALA A 552 -10.77 -23.97 -16.14
CA ALA A 552 -10.80 -22.81 -17.02
C ALA A 552 -9.37 -22.35 -17.42
N HIS A 553 -8.41 -22.38 -16.50
CA HIS A 553 -7.00 -22.14 -16.81
C HIS A 553 -6.47 -23.14 -17.86
N ARG A 554 -6.72 -24.44 -17.67
CA ARG A 554 -6.31 -25.48 -18.64
C ARG A 554 -6.95 -25.27 -20.02
N GLN A 555 -8.23 -24.90 -20.07
CA GLN A 555 -8.92 -24.60 -21.32
C GLN A 555 -8.33 -23.38 -22.03
N ALA A 556 -8.11 -22.28 -21.29
CA ALA A 556 -7.48 -21.07 -21.82
C ALA A 556 -6.08 -21.37 -22.37
N LEU A 557 -5.32 -22.17 -21.64
CA LEU A 557 -4.01 -22.66 -22.02
C LEU A 557 -4.05 -23.47 -23.33
N THR A 558 -4.94 -24.47 -23.40
CA THR A 558 -5.10 -25.32 -24.59
C THR A 558 -5.50 -24.48 -25.82
N LYS A 559 -6.43 -23.55 -25.63
CA LYS A 559 -6.85 -22.61 -26.69
C LYS A 559 -5.65 -21.79 -27.21
N PHE A 560 -4.87 -21.21 -26.30
CA PHE A 560 -3.68 -20.45 -26.64
C PHE A 560 -2.66 -21.28 -27.40
N MET A 561 -2.35 -22.50 -26.93
CA MET A 561 -1.41 -23.40 -27.59
C MET A 561 -1.85 -23.77 -29.01
N ASN A 562 -3.15 -23.98 -29.20
CA ASN A 562 -3.71 -24.27 -30.53
C ASN A 562 -3.61 -23.05 -31.45
N GLN A 563 -3.83 -21.84 -30.95
CA GLN A 563 -3.65 -20.58 -31.71
C GLN A 563 -2.18 -20.38 -32.12
N VAL A 564 -1.24 -20.61 -31.20
CA VAL A 564 0.20 -20.53 -31.49
C VAL A 564 0.61 -21.56 -32.54
N ARG A 565 0.12 -22.82 -32.44
CA ARG A 565 0.41 -23.88 -33.40
C ARG A 565 -0.19 -23.63 -34.78
N SER A 566 -1.37 -23.04 -34.87
CA SER A 566 -2.04 -22.71 -36.13
C SER A 566 -1.47 -21.46 -36.84
N GLY A 567 -0.55 -20.75 -36.21
CA GLY A 567 0.03 -19.53 -36.76
C GLY A 567 -0.93 -18.35 -36.87
N GLN A 568 -2.15 -18.50 -36.33
CA GLN A 568 -3.20 -17.47 -36.45
C GLN A 568 -3.12 -16.35 -35.38
N GLY A 569 -2.23 -16.50 -34.38
CA GLY A 569 -2.27 -15.64 -33.19
C GLY A 569 -1.38 -14.40 -33.19
N THR A 570 -0.49 -14.21 -34.18
CA THR A 570 0.62 -13.29 -33.94
C THR A 570 0.91 -12.25 -35.04
N ARG A 571 0.15 -12.19 -36.12
CA ARG A 571 0.49 -11.35 -37.26
C ARG A 571 -0.32 -10.05 -37.44
N GLU A 572 -1.50 -9.91 -36.84
CA GLU A 572 -2.40 -8.81 -37.19
C GLU A 572 -2.46 -7.62 -36.21
N ASN A 573 -1.99 -7.75 -34.98
CA ASN A 573 -1.84 -6.61 -34.08
C ASN A 573 -0.78 -6.88 -33.03
N PRO A 574 0.50 -6.65 -33.35
CA PRO A 574 1.57 -7.06 -32.45
C PRO A 574 1.69 -6.23 -31.17
N ILE A 575 1.12 -5.06 -31.08
CA ILE A 575 1.22 -4.23 -29.87
C ILE A 575 0.07 -3.21 -29.88
N GLY A 576 -0.97 -3.43 -29.07
CA GLY A 576 -1.84 -2.35 -28.63
C GLY A 576 -1.04 -1.39 -27.74
N GLN A 577 -1.47 -0.13 -27.64
CA GLN A 577 -0.78 0.87 -26.81
C GLN A 577 -0.63 0.44 -25.34
N ASP A 578 -1.43 -0.54 -24.89
CA ASP A 578 -1.51 -1.02 -23.50
C ASP A 578 -0.99 -2.45 -23.31
N ASP A 579 -0.63 -3.18 -24.37
CA ASP A 579 -0.26 -4.58 -24.29
C ASP A 579 1.23 -4.82 -24.54
N ASN A 580 1.89 -5.29 -23.53
CA ASN A 580 3.24 -5.84 -23.68
C ASN A 580 3.15 -7.31 -24.11
N TYR A 581 2.70 -7.55 -25.35
CA TYR A 581 2.40 -8.84 -25.93
C TYR A 581 3.55 -9.86 -25.85
N LEU A 582 4.80 -9.42 -26.00
CA LEU A 582 5.97 -10.28 -25.81
C LEU A 582 6.13 -10.76 -24.37
N LEU A 583 5.78 -9.90 -23.42
CA LEU A 583 5.73 -10.25 -21.99
C LEU A 583 4.59 -11.24 -21.71
N ILE A 584 3.41 -11.01 -22.24
CA ILE A 584 2.24 -11.90 -22.08
C ILE A 584 2.55 -13.28 -22.65
N ASN A 585 3.18 -13.36 -23.81
CA ASN A 585 3.54 -14.62 -24.46
C ASN A 585 4.61 -15.42 -23.69
N SER A 586 5.64 -14.76 -23.19
CA SER A 586 6.66 -15.41 -22.35
C SER A 586 6.11 -15.86 -21.00
N ARG A 587 5.15 -15.13 -20.48
CA ARG A 587 4.38 -15.40 -19.25
C ARG A 587 3.56 -16.67 -19.38
N LEU A 588 2.77 -16.77 -20.45
CA LEU A 588 1.93 -17.92 -20.73
C LEU A 588 2.78 -19.19 -20.91
N GLN A 589 3.91 -19.13 -21.59
CA GLN A 589 4.79 -20.30 -21.77
C GLN A 589 5.36 -20.83 -20.45
N LYS A 590 5.73 -19.97 -19.50
CA LYS A 590 6.23 -20.39 -18.18
C LYS A 590 5.14 -21.03 -17.33
N THR A 591 3.94 -20.44 -17.31
CA THR A 591 2.78 -20.98 -16.59
C THR A 591 2.35 -22.34 -17.18
N ILE A 592 2.46 -22.52 -18.49
CA ILE A 592 2.25 -23.78 -19.19
C ILE A 592 3.18 -24.86 -18.67
N ASN A 593 4.47 -24.58 -18.67
CA ASN A 593 5.49 -25.56 -18.28
C ASN A 593 5.42 -25.91 -16.78
N SER A 594 4.93 -25.02 -15.94
CA SER A 594 4.78 -25.28 -14.51
C SER A 594 3.48 -26.00 -14.12
N ARG A 595 2.42 -25.95 -14.97
CA ARG A 595 1.10 -26.56 -14.68
C ARG A 595 0.85 -27.88 -15.41
N ILE A 596 1.71 -28.27 -16.35
CA ILE A 596 1.62 -29.60 -17.01
C ILE A 596 2.48 -30.56 -16.20
N PRO A 597 1.91 -31.62 -15.57
CA PRO A 597 2.71 -32.70 -15.01
C PRO A 597 3.50 -33.36 -16.15
N GLU A 598 4.79 -33.53 -15.97
CA GLU A 598 5.58 -34.36 -16.90
C GLU A 598 4.99 -35.76 -16.88
N GLU A 599 4.46 -36.25 -18.03
CA GLU A 599 4.18 -37.67 -18.20
C GLU A 599 5.51 -38.44 -18.07
N PRO A 600 5.63 -39.42 -17.17
CA PRO A 600 6.85 -40.17 -17.02
C PRO A 600 7.08 -41.04 -18.26
N GLY A 601 7.95 -40.60 -19.15
CA GLY A 601 8.44 -41.51 -20.21
C GLY A 601 8.74 -40.99 -21.59
N GLN A 602 8.75 -39.70 -21.86
CA GLN A 602 9.26 -39.23 -23.17
C GLN A 602 10.37 -38.17 -22.98
N ASN A 603 11.58 -38.56 -23.29
CA ASN A 603 12.72 -37.64 -23.41
C ASN A 603 12.37 -36.54 -24.42
N PRO A 604 12.39 -35.26 -24.05
CA PRO A 604 12.19 -34.20 -25.01
C PRO A 604 13.40 -34.16 -25.97
N ARG A 605 13.15 -34.38 -27.22
CA ARG A 605 14.13 -34.03 -28.27
C ARG A 605 14.40 -32.52 -28.13
N PRO A 606 15.65 -32.04 -28.22
CA PRO A 606 15.99 -30.64 -28.13
C PRO A 606 15.27 -29.89 -29.26
N GLY A 607 14.17 -29.25 -28.94
CA GLY A 607 13.40 -28.38 -29.83
C GLY A 607 14.25 -27.17 -30.22
N SER A 608 14.35 -26.98 -31.49
CA SER A 608 15.01 -25.85 -32.17
C SER A 608 14.74 -24.53 -31.45
N ARG A 609 15.81 -23.91 -30.98
CA ARG A 609 15.81 -22.49 -30.60
C ARG A 609 15.31 -21.68 -31.80
N LEU A 610 14.15 -21.15 -31.73
CA LEU A 610 13.72 -20.04 -32.57
C LEU A 610 14.61 -18.84 -32.26
N ARG A 611 15.64 -18.65 -33.08
CA ARG A 611 16.39 -17.40 -33.16
C ARG A 611 15.43 -16.36 -33.75
N GLY A 612 14.79 -15.62 -32.89
CA GLY A 612 14.20 -14.35 -33.26
C GLY A 612 15.34 -13.33 -33.42
N THR A 613 15.75 -13.08 -34.62
CA THR A 613 16.55 -11.90 -34.94
C THR A 613 15.66 -10.67 -34.74
N PRO A 614 16.08 -9.68 -33.95
CA PRO A 614 15.39 -8.41 -33.92
C PRO A 614 15.67 -7.68 -35.24
N THR A 615 14.67 -7.49 -36.06
CA THR A 615 14.75 -6.49 -37.13
C THR A 615 14.58 -5.12 -36.50
N PRO A 616 15.44 -4.15 -36.85
CA PRO A 616 15.35 -2.80 -36.36
C PRO A 616 14.27 -2.03 -37.13
N HIS A 617 13.31 -1.45 -36.41
CA HIS A 617 12.66 -0.23 -36.84
C HIS A 617 12.43 0.67 -35.63
#